data_53a073a94cfd0eb6cc7a93bfe74cf3e8
#
_entry.id   53a073a94cfd0eb6cc7a93bfe74cf3e8
#
_cell.length_a   1.000
_cell.length_b   1.000
_cell.length_c   1.000
_cell.angle_alpha   90.00
_cell.angle_beta   90.00
_cell.angle_gamma   90.00
#
_symmetry.space_group_name_H-M   'P 1'
#
loop_
_entity.id
_entity.type
_entity.pdbx_description
1 polymer ?
#
loop_
_entity_poly.entity_id
_entity_poly.type
_entity_poly.pdbx_seq_one_letter_code
_entity_poly.pdbx_strand_id
1 'polypeptide(L)'
;MGGISGIIPLPLKFAFASTLSSTSKLFVNLSLDGGPDFRHLLVPPYDSSSDSYAYNFWKYRASSHNINNPDDTNALKSRYENNYTTVSLGDTQFGVLNKCGWLIKQINNGNVAILNNTVLSTNRDHSHSIIIQESAQTSASSHDLERSGWGGRLAQQANKNLVSLSQNVRLFCNGQHISAPLKHDNSRVIDMSDSRKASLQEFDLTTADNNTDPYRIYWDDAKMKRMLKSYYSAKANEIDSSSPYYPIIQNEQILRKFGQSIDNRLKNYTEPSRLKALYDYDFSSENLNNASFGQQIRNLYDAILCQDVLNMGIASLDYGGWDSHKRTPSWIEGKLQDLFGSGQGFYSLYKELELVAPDILDKMIILVSGEFGRQLASNGSNGTDHGTGNSMLLIGNSVKGGVYGDMFPLSELGGNNNDPQYTFAQSGSDIKGLTSMQQVYAQISNWLSPTSANLVVPNWNSSIMEKGVDLNLLLSS
;
A
#
# COMPACT_ATOMS: atom_id res chain seq x y z
N MET A 1 -14.00 39.35 17.43
CA MET A 1 -15.11 38.57 16.86
C MET A 1 -14.54 37.72 15.75
N GLY A 2 -14.14 36.51 16.06
CA GLY A 2 -13.59 35.56 15.11
C GLY A 2 -14.71 34.71 14.55
N GLY A 3 -14.97 34.83 13.24
CA GLY A 3 -15.95 34.01 12.55
C GLY A 3 -15.45 32.57 12.41
N ILE A 4 -16.17 31.65 12.99
CA ILE A 4 -16.05 30.24 12.71
C ILE A 4 -16.62 30.00 11.32
N SER A 5 -15.76 29.85 10.31
CA SER A 5 -16.18 29.42 8.98
C SER A 5 -16.55 27.93 9.08
N GLY A 6 -17.85 27.67 9.21
CA GLY A 6 -18.39 26.32 9.28
C GLY A 6 -18.07 25.57 7.99
N ILE A 7 -17.36 24.47 8.11
CA ILE A 7 -17.31 23.41 7.10
C ILE A 7 -18.72 22.79 7.10
N ILE A 8 -19.54 23.16 6.12
CA ILE A 8 -20.79 22.46 5.83
C ILE A 8 -20.37 21.18 5.11
N PRO A 9 -20.47 19.99 5.70
CA PRO A 9 -20.20 18.76 4.98
C PRO A 9 -21.25 18.65 3.86
N LEU A 10 -20.76 18.60 2.61
CA LEU A 10 -21.60 18.24 1.47
C LEU A 10 -22.24 16.88 1.75
N PRO A 11 -23.50 16.67 1.38
CA PRO A 11 -24.17 15.39 1.60
C PRO A 11 -23.36 14.30 0.91
N LEU A 12 -22.91 13.30 1.68
CA LEU A 12 -22.28 12.10 1.19
C LEU A 12 -23.24 11.42 0.19
N LYS A 13 -22.95 11.54 -1.10
CA LYS A 13 -23.71 10.85 -2.15
C LYS A 13 -23.25 9.40 -2.22
N PHE A 14 -23.68 8.57 -1.28
CA PHE A 14 -23.54 7.13 -1.44
C PHE A 14 -24.49 6.67 -2.55
N ALA A 15 -23.93 6.25 -3.67
CA ALA A 15 -24.69 5.50 -4.66
C ALA A 15 -24.88 4.08 -4.11
N PHE A 16 -26.07 3.80 -3.61
CA PHE A 16 -26.44 2.44 -3.24
C PHE A 16 -26.60 1.63 -4.53
N ALA A 17 -25.63 0.79 -4.85
CA ALA A 17 -25.76 -0.16 -5.93
C ALA A 17 -26.65 -1.31 -5.49
N SER A 18 -27.77 -1.50 -6.19
CA SER A 18 -28.63 -2.67 -6.06
C SER A 18 -28.06 -3.81 -6.88
N THR A 19 -28.00 -4.99 -6.29
CA THR A 19 -27.58 -6.31 -6.82
C THR A 19 -26.09 -6.56 -6.89
N LEU A 20 -25.70 -7.77 -6.52
CA LEU A 20 -24.39 -8.38 -6.74
C LEU A 20 -24.06 -8.35 -8.25
N SER A 21 -23.70 -7.19 -8.75
CA SER A 21 -23.19 -7.07 -10.10
C SER A 21 -21.73 -7.42 -10.08
N SER A 22 -21.33 -8.19 -11.05
CA SER A 22 -19.97 -8.58 -11.40
C SER A 22 -18.91 -7.74 -10.73
N THR A 23 -18.03 -8.38 -9.98
CA THR A 23 -16.85 -7.79 -9.34
C THR A 23 -16.26 -6.69 -10.22
N SER A 24 -16.27 -5.46 -9.74
CA SER A 24 -15.62 -4.34 -10.42
C SER A 24 -14.11 -4.39 -10.19
N LYS A 25 -13.32 -3.80 -11.07
CA LYS A 25 -11.87 -3.65 -10.89
C LYS A 25 -11.57 -3.05 -9.52
N LEU A 26 -10.52 -3.56 -8.88
CA LEU A 26 -10.04 -3.11 -7.58
C LEU A 26 -8.55 -2.82 -7.64
N PHE A 27 -8.18 -1.61 -7.33
CA PHE A 27 -6.80 -1.20 -7.14
C PHE A 27 -6.46 -1.15 -5.64
N VAL A 28 -5.45 -1.89 -5.22
CA VAL A 28 -4.92 -1.90 -3.85
C VAL A 28 -3.57 -1.21 -3.84
N ASN A 29 -3.45 -0.11 -3.10
CA ASN A 29 -2.19 0.59 -2.88
C ASN A 29 -1.61 0.23 -1.52
N LEU A 30 -0.40 -0.30 -1.48
CA LEU A 30 0.37 -0.52 -0.25
C LEU A 30 1.59 0.40 -0.25
N SER A 31 1.60 1.36 0.66
CA SER A 31 2.75 2.22 0.93
C SER A 31 3.67 1.60 1.98
N LEU A 32 4.95 1.48 1.65
CA LEU A 32 6.00 0.99 2.54
C LEU A 32 6.82 2.19 3.04
N ASP A 33 6.44 2.72 4.21
CA ASP A 33 7.06 3.95 4.73
C ASP A 33 8.42 3.67 5.36
N GLY A 34 9.43 4.39 4.91
CA GLY A 34 10.81 4.28 5.36
C GLY A 34 11.80 3.89 4.26
N GLY A 35 11.40 3.94 2.99
CA GLY A 35 12.27 3.61 1.86
C GLY A 35 12.71 2.14 1.87
N PRO A 36 11.86 1.21 1.39
CA PRO A 36 12.16 -0.21 1.41
C PRO A 36 13.37 -0.56 0.54
N ASP A 37 14.23 -1.45 1.04
CA ASP A 37 15.37 -1.97 0.29
C ASP A 37 14.96 -3.19 -0.56
N PHE A 38 14.39 -2.96 -1.75
CA PHE A 38 14.01 -4.04 -2.64
C PHE A 38 15.21 -4.83 -3.19
N ARG A 39 16.42 -4.28 -3.15
CA ARG A 39 17.65 -5.03 -3.47
C ARG A 39 18.07 -6.00 -2.36
N HIS A 40 17.29 -6.09 -1.28
CA HIS A 40 17.37 -7.17 -0.30
C HIS A 40 16.35 -8.28 -0.58
N LEU A 41 15.27 -7.97 -1.30
CA LEU A 41 14.26 -8.93 -1.76
C LEU A 41 14.68 -9.62 -3.05
N LEU A 42 15.23 -8.83 -4.00
CA LEU A 42 15.57 -9.22 -5.36
C LEU A 42 17.07 -9.01 -5.59
N VAL A 43 17.81 -10.08 -5.72
CA VAL A 43 19.28 -10.06 -5.77
C VAL A 43 19.80 -10.73 -7.05
N PRO A 44 20.99 -10.35 -7.55
CA PRO A 44 21.63 -11.12 -8.62
C PRO A 44 22.02 -12.51 -8.13
N PRO A 45 21.93 -13.56 -8.95
CA PRO A 45 22.51 -14.87 -8.63
C PRO A 45 24.00 -14.72 -8.31
N TYR A 46 24.49 -15.51 -7.35
CA TYR A 46 25.89 -15.40 -6.97
C TYR A 46 26.81 -15.81 -8.14
N ASP A 47 27.85 -15.03 -8.37
CA ASP A 47 28.93 -15.31 -9.29
C ASP A 47 30.26 -14.95 -8.62
N SER A 48 31.28 -15.77 -8.83
CA SER A 48 32.60 -15.62 -8.22
C SER A 48 33.57 -14.77 -9.08
N SER A 49 33.20 -14.40 -10.29
CA SER A 49 34.02 -13.56 -11.17
C SER A 49 34.10 -12.15 -10.63
N SER A 50 35.30 -11.66 -10.30
CA SER A 50 35.53 -10.33 -9.72
C SER A 50 35.00 -9.19 -10.58
N ASP A 51 34.86 -9.40 -11.90
CA ASP A 51 34.38 -8.40 -12.83
C ASP A 51 32.87 -8.46 -13.07
N SER A 52 32.19 -9.46 -12.47
CA SER A 52 30.76 -9.60 -12.63
C SER A 52 29.99 -8.60 -11.76
N TYR A 53 28.80 -8.21 -12.23
CA TYR A 53 27.87 -7.42 -11.44
C TYR A 53 27.54 -8.12 -10.11
N ALA A 54 27.26 -9.42 -10.17
CA ALA A 54 26.85 -10.21 -9.03
C ALA A 54 27.91 -10.24 -7.92
N TYR A 55 29.17 -10.47 -8.27
CA TYR A 55 30.27 -10.44 -7.29
C TYR A 55 30.35 -9.07 -6.59
N ASN A 56 30.32 -7.98 -7.35
CA ASN A 56 30.39 -6.62 -6.78
C ASN A 56 29.16 -6.30 -5.93
N PHE A 57 27.96 -6.69 -6.35
CA PHE A 57 26.76 -6.55 -5.53
C PHE A 57 26.94 -7.23 -4.18
N TRP A 58 27.29 -8.50 -4.16
CA TRP A 58 27.43 -9.25 -2.91
C TRP A 58 28.55 -8.72 -2.03
N LYS A 59 29.67 -8.32 -2.63
CA LYS A 59 30.82 -7.72 -1.90
C LYS A 59 30.42 -6.39 -1.23
N TYR A 60 29.88 -5.45 -1.96
CA TYR A 60 29.56 -4.12 -1.44
C TYR A 60 28.32 -4.09 -0.55
N ARG A 61 27.50 -5.11 -0.59
CA ARG A 61 26.34 -5.27 0.30
C ARG A 61 26.52 -6.31 1.40
N ALA A 62 27.72 -6.84 1.56
CA ALA A 62 28.03 -7.91 2.51
C ALA A 62 27.52 -7.62 3.94
N SER A 63 27.79 -6.43 4.49
CA SER A 63 27.38 -6.09 5.84
C SER A 63 25.85 -6.00 6.00
N SER A 64 25.11 -5.52 5.01
CA SER A 64 23.65 -5.52 5.04
C SER A 64 23.05 -6.93 4.92
N HIS A 65 23.85 -7.92 4.55
CA HIS A 65 23.53 -9.34 4.58
C HIS A 65 24.15 -10.08 5.77
N ASN A 66 24.65 -9.34 6.76
CA ASN A 66 25.27 -9.86 7.98
C ASN A 66 26.56 -10.67 7.71
N ILE A 67 27.32 -10.27 6.70
CA ILE A 67 28.64 -10.84 6.35
C ILE A 67 29.70 -9.81 6.69
N ASN A 68 30.56 -10.14 7.66
CA ASN A 68 31.55 -9.20 8.20
C ASN A 68 32.78 -9.02 7.28
N ASN A 69 33.14 -10.07 6.53
CA ASN A 69 34.24 -10.00 5.57
C ASN A 69 33.69 -9.98 4.14
N PRO A 70 33.74 -8.84 3.44
CA PRO A 70 33.22 -8.71 2.08
C PRO A 70 34.06 -9.48 1.04
N ASP A 71 35.24 -9.95 1.39
CA ASP A 71 36.10 -10.76 0.51
C ASP A 71 35.95 -12.27 0.79
N ASP A 72 35.13 -12.68 1.74
CA ASP A 72 34.82 -14.11 1.99
C ASP A 72 33.80 -14.63 0.98
N THR A 73 34.32 -15.09 -0.17
CA THR A 73 33.52 -15.60 -1.28
C THR A 73 32.64 -16.79 -0.89
N ASN A 74 33.09 -17.61 0.09
CA ASN A 74 32.29 -18.74 0.57
C ASN A 74 31.08 -18.27 1.40
N ALA A 75 31.27 -17.27 2.26
CA ALA A 75 30.18 -16.68 3.04
C ALA A 75 29.17 -15.98 2.11
N LEU A 76 29.63 -15.22 1.11
CA LEU A 76 28.76 -14.58 0.12
C LEU A 76 27.93 -15.61 -0.68
N LYS A 77 28.59 -16.66 -1.18
CA LYS A 77 27.94 -17.76 -1.90
C LYS A 77 26.91 -18.47 -1.02
N SER A 78 27.30 -18.85 0.19
CA SER A 78 26.42 -19.54 1.14
C SER A 78 25.20 -18.68 1.52
N ARG A 79 25.39 -17.36 1.64
CA ARG A 79 24.27 -16.44 1.89
C ARG A 79 23.25 -16.49 0.77
N TYR A 80 23.69 -16.46 -0.49
CA TYR A 80 22.81 -16.60 -1.64
C TYR A 80 22.10 -17.96 -1.64
N GLU A 81 22.87 -19.05 -1.63
CA GLU A 81 22.35 -20.40 -1.79
C GLU A 81 21.36 -20.81 -0.68
N ASN A 82 21.57 -20.34 0.54
CA ASN A 82 20.71 -20.70 1.69
C ASN A 82 19.46 -19.81 1.82
N ASN A 83 19.48 -18.58 1.29
CA ASN A 83 18.44 -17.60 1.58
C ASN A 83 17.64 -17.14 0.36
N TYR A 84 18.05 -17.51 -0.84
CA TYR A 84 17.39 -17.06 -2.08
C TYR A 84 17.06 -18.23 -3.00
N THR A 85 15.90 -18.14 -3.64
CA THR A 85 15.48 -19.03 -4.72
C THR A 85 15.72 -18.32 -6.03
N THR A 86 16.50 -18.93 -6.93
CA THR A 86 16.70 -18.41 -8.29
C THR A 86 15.41 -18.59 -9.09
N VAL A 87 14.94 -17.51 -9.71
CA VAL A 87 13.81 -17.50 -10.63
C VAL A 87 14.22 -16.83 -11.94
N SER A 88 13.45 -17.08 -13.00
CA SER A 88 13.61 -16.40 -14.30
C SER A 88 12.29 -15.75 -14.70
N LEU A 89 12.36 -14.51 -15.17
CA LEU A 89 11.20 -13.78 -15.67
C LEU A 89 11.59 -13.10 -16.99
N GLY A 90 11.12 -13.63 -18.11
CA GLY A 90 11.68 -13.35 -19.43
C GLY A 90 13.14 -13.81 -19.48
N ASP A 91 14.01 -12.94 -20.00
CA ASP A 91 15.46 -13.21 -20.12
C ASP A 91 16.25 -12.86 -18.84
N THR A 92 15.59 -12.34 -17.81
CA THR A 92 16.26 -11.93 -16.57
C THR A 92 16.19 -13.02 -15.52
N GLN A 93 17.36 -13.40 -14.99
CA GLN A 93 17.50 -14.35 -13.88
C GLN A 93 17.89 -13.59 -12.59
N PHE A 94 17.22 -13.88 -11.49
CA PHE A 94 17.49 -13.25 -10.19
C PHE A 94 17.09 -14.17 -9.03
N GLY A 95 17.63 -13.90 -7.85
CA GLY A 95 17.24 -14.54 -6.60
C GLY A 95 16.13 -13.78 -5.91
N VAL A 96 15.12 -14.50 -5.42
CA VAL A 96 14.07 -13.98 -4.55
C VAL A 96 14.23 -14.57 -3.16
N LEU A 97 14.09 -13.76 -2.12
CA LEU A 97 14.22 -14.21 -0.73
C LEU A 97 13.29 -15.40 -0.43
N ASN A 98 13.85 -16.52 0.04
CA ASN A 98 13.11 -17.79 0.28
C ASN A 98 11.89 -17.63 1.19
N LYS A 99 11.97 -16.73 2.17
CA LYS A 99 10.85 -16.43 3.07
C LYS A 99 9.63 -15.87 2.36
N CYS A 100 9.77 -15.39 1.11
CA CYS A 100 8.71 -14.80 0.29
C CYS A 100 8.06 -15.81 -0.65
N GLY A 101 7.74 -17.02 -0.16
CA GLY A 101 7.26 -18.13 -0.98
C GLY A 101 6.00 -17.84 -1.81
N TRP A 102 5.09 -16.99 -1.33
CA TRP A 102 3.93 -16.56 -2.10
C TRP A 102 4.34 -15.68 -3.30
N LEU A 103 5.25 -14.72 -3.09
CA LEU A 103 5.74 -13.87 -4.17
C LEU A 103 6.47 -14.68 -5.24
N ILE A 104 7.31 -15.65 -4.84
CA ILE A 104 7.98 -16.57 -5.76
C ILE A 104 6.94 -17.29 -6.63
N LYS A 105 5.86 -17.78 -6.02
CA LYS A 105 4.77 -18.41 -6.78
C LYS A 105 4.11 -17.43 -7.75
N GLN A 106 3.82 -16.19 -7.34
CA GLN A 106 3.22 -15.19 -8.24
C GLN A 106 4.14 -14.81 -9.40
N ILE A 107 5.46 -14.70 -9.15
CA ILE A 107 6.46 -14.47 -10.22
C ILE A 107 6.43 -15.62 -11.23
N ASN A 108 6.49 -16.88 -10.76
CA ASN A 108 6.47 -18.05 -11.62
C ASN A 108 5.15 -18.20 -12.42
N ASN A 109 4.06 -17.66 -11.90
CA ASN A 109 2.77 -17.62 -12.59
C ASN A 109 2.67 -16.46 -13.62
N GLY A 110 3.67 -15.57 -13.69
CA GLY A 110 3.62 -14.40 -14.57
C GLY A 110 2.72 -13.26 -14.08
N ASN A 111 2.39 -13.22 -12.80
CA ASN A 111 1.45 -12.27 -12.18
C ASN A 111 2.16 -11.09 -11.50
N VAL A 112 3.47 -10.91 -11.70
CA VAL A 112 4.25 -9.84 -11.06
C VAL A 112 5.02 -9.05 -12.09
N ALA A 113 4.79 -7.76 -12.14
CA ALA A 113 5.68 -6.81 -12.82
C ALA A 113 6.64 -6.19 -11.79
N ILE A 114 7.93 -6.32 -12.06
CA ILE A 114 9.01 -5.72 -11.28
C ILE A 114 9.48 -4.48 -12.04
N LEU A 115 9.20 -3.31 -11.49
CA LEU A 115 9.52 -2.03 -12.11
C LEU A 115 10.77 -1.47 -11.42
N ASN A 116 11.89 -1.49 -12.12
CA ASN A 116 13.18 -1.08 -11.56
C ASN A 116 13.51 0.37 -11.87
N ASN A 117 14.52 0.90 -11.18
CA ASN A 117 15.05 2.24 -11.37
C ASN A 117 13.96 3.32 -11.33
N THR A 118 12.89 3.08 -10.53
CA THR A 118 11.80 4.03 -10.38
C THR A 118 12.22 5.17 -9.47
N VAL A 119 11.74 6.38 -9.76
CA VAL A 119 12.00 7.58 -8.95
C VAL A 119 10.81 8.53 -9.04
N LEU A 120 10.54 9.26 -7.96
CA LEU A 120 9.64 10.39 -8.00
C LEU A 120 10.21 11.58 -7.23
N SER A 121 10.69 11.35 -6.00
CA SER A 121 11.40 12.35 -5.23
C SER A 121 12.91 12.17 -5.38
N THR A 122 13.63 13.26 -5.57
CA THR A 122 15.10 13.31 -5.46
C THR A 122 15.55 13.75 -4.06
N ASN A 123 14.60 14.09 -3.20
CA ASN A 123 14.82 14.40 -1.80
C ASN A 123 14.83 13.09 -0.99
N ARG A 124 15.75 12.97 -0.05
CA ARG A 124 15.89 11.81 0.84
C ARG A 124 15.25 12.04 2.22
N ASP A 125 14.44 13.07 2.36
CA ASP A 125 13.62 13.34 3.54
C ASP A 125 12.29 12.57 3.45
N HIS A 126 11.97 11.78 4.46
CA HIS A 126 10.77 10.95 4.49
C HIS A 126 9.49 11.78 4.34
N SER A 127 9.34 12.82 5.16
CA SER A 127 8.10 13.60 5.19
C SER A 127 7.81 14.24 3.84
N HIS A 128 8.84 14.83 3.22
CA HIS A 128 8.70 15.46 1.90
C HIS A 128 8.45 14.42 0.79
N SER A 129 9.20 13.33 0.79
CA SER A 129 9.11 12.31 -0.25
C SER A 129 7.78 11.55 -0.21
N ILE A 130 7.21 11.30 0.97
CA ILE A 130 5.88 10.73 1.13
C ILE A 130 4.82 11.65 0.49
N ILE A 131 4.88 12.96 0.73
CA ILE A 131 3.95 13.91 0.13
C ILE A 131 4.06 13.92 -1.40
N ILE A 132 5.27 13.90 -1.94
CA ILE A 132 5.50 13.80 -3.39
C ILE A 132 4.92 12.49 -3.94
N GLN A 133 5.19 11.36 -3.32
CA GLN A 133 4.70 10.05 -3.73
C GLN A 133 3.18 9.99 -3.71
N GLU A 134 2.56 10.41 -2.62
CA GLU A 134 1.11 10.32 -2.43
C GLU A 134 0.33 11.34 -3.26
N SER A 135 0.90 12.51 -3.51
CA SER A 135 0.31 13.49 -4.44
C SER A 135 0.59 13.18 -5.90
N ALA A 136 1.59 12.34 -6.22
CA ALA A 136 2.15 12.17 -7.56
C ALA A 136 2.59 13.48 -8.22
N GLN A 137 3.04 14.46 -7.42
CA GLN A 137 3.42 15.80 -7.88
C GLN A 137 4.82 16.14 -7.38
N THR A 138 5.79 16.19 -8.28
CA THR A 138 7.20 16.49 -7.96
C THR A 138 7.43 17.90 -7.43
N SER A 139 6.47 18.82 -7.66
CA SER A 139 6.49 20.20 -7.14
C SER A 139 5.84 20.35 -5.76
N ALA A 140 5.34 19.28 -5.15
CA ALA A 140 4.76 19.34 -3.81
C ALA A 140 5.83 19.65 -2.77
N SER A 141 5.49 20.44 -1.76
CA SER A 141 6.37 20.72 -0.62
C SER A 141 5.91 19.97 0.63
N SER A 142 6.80 19.87 1.62
CA SER A 142 6.48 19.24 2.92
C SER A 142 5.39 19.96 3.71
N HIS A 143 5.00 21.18 3.29
CA HIS A 143 3.93 21.96 3.91
C HIS A 143 2.58 21.84 3.20
N ASP A 144 2.52 21.13 2.08
CA ASP A 144 1.32 21.01 1.25
C ASP A 144 0.38 19.87 1.70
N LEU A 145 0.15 19.74 3.00
CA LEU A 145 -0.67 18.69 3.58
C LEU A 145 -2.15 18.70 3.15
N GLU A 146 -2.63 19.86 2.69
CA GLU A 146 -4.01 20.00 2.18
C GLU A 146 -4.17 19.58 0.71
N ARG A 147 -3.11 19.17 0.03
CA ARG A 147 -3.17 18.74 -1.37
C ARG A 147 -3.99 17.46 -1.55
N SER A 148 -4.49 17.31 -2.77
CA SER A 148 -5.09 16.04 -3.18
C SER A 148 -4.03 14.98 -3.44
N GLY A 149 -4.35 13.74 -3.08
CA GLY A 149 -3.60 12.55 -3.44
C GLY A 149 -4.04 11.98 -4.80
N TRP A 150 -3.17 11.24 -5.45
CA TRP A 150 -3.52 10.67 -6.74
C TRP A 150 -4.57 9.55 -6.64
N GLY A 151 -4.61 8.79 -5.52
CA GLY A 151 -5.66 7.80 -5.27
C GLY A 151 -7.04 8.43 -5.12
N GLY A 152 -7.15 9.54 -4.38
CA GLY A 152 -8.41 10.28 -4.25
C GLY A 152 -8.88 10.88 -5.57
N ARG A 153 -7.97 11.46 -6.38
CA ARG A 153 -8.30 11.93 -7.74
C ARG A 153 -8.76 10.78 -8.62
N LEU A 154 -8.11 9.60 -8.54
CA LEU A 154 -8.51 8.41 -9.27
C LEU A 154 -9.91 7.93 -8.86
N ALA A 155 -10.22 7.94 -7.56
CA ALA A 155 -11.54 7.60 -7.06
C ALA A 155 -12.63 8.52 -7.64
N GLN A 156 -12.34 9.82 -7.73
CA GLN A 156 -13.24 10.79 -8.36
C GLN A 156 -13.47 10.49 -9.85
N GLN A 157 -12.40 10.23 -10.61
CA GLN A 157 -12.48 9.93 -12.04
C GLN A 157 -13.19 8.61 -12.31
N ALA A 158 -12.95 7.59 -11.50
CA ALA A 158 -13.59 6.28 -11.63
C ALA A 158 -15.03 6.26 -11.10
N ASN A 159 -15.52 7.33 -10.49
CA ASN A 159 -16.79 7.38 -9.77
C ASN A 159 -16.94 6.23 -8.74
N LYS A 160 -15.86 5.93 -8.05
CA LYS A 160 -15.74 4.90 -7.01
C LYS A 160 -15.37 5.53 -5.68
N ASN A 161 -15.51 4.75 -4.60
CA ASN A 161 -15.00 5.14 -3.30
C ASN A 161 -13.62 4.52 -3.09
N LEU A 162 -12.81 5.22 -2.30
CA LEU A 162 -11.53 4.77 -1.79
C LEU A 162 -11.71 4.40 -0.31
N VAL A 163 -11.33 3.16 0.03
CA VAL A 163 -11.36 2.67 1.41
C VAL A 163 -9.97 2.75 2.00
N SER A 164 -9.81 3.57 3.04
CA SER A 164 -8.59 3.63 3.85
C SER A 164 -8.66 2.56 4.93
N LEU A 165 -7.67 1.68 4.96
CA LEU A 165 -7.59 0.55 5.89
C LEU A 165 -6.48 0.75 6.94
N SER A 166 -5.69 1.80 6.80
CA SER A 166 -4.66 2.23 7.75
C SER A 166 -5.27 2.92 8.98
N GLN A 167 -4.49 3.07 10.04
CA GLN A 167 -4.94 3.76 11.26
C GLN A 167 -5.27 5.25 11.03
N ASN A 168 -4.63 5.86 10.04
CA ASN A 168 -4.84 7.26 9.67
C ASN A 168 -5.08 7.37 8.17
N VAL A 169 -6.04 8.19 7.78
CA VAL A 169 -6.29 8.49 6.36
C VAL A 169 -5.09 9.25 5.81
N ARG A 170 -4.46 8.69 4.79
CA ARG A 170 -3.26 9.24 4.16
C ARG A 170 -3.61 10.31 3.11
N LEU A 171 -2.65 11.17 2.78
CA LEU A 171 -2.82 12.17 1.72
C LEU A 171 -3.17 11.51 0.37
N PHE A 172 -2.64 10.34 0.07
CA PHE A 172 -3.01 9.52 -1.09
C PHE A 172 -4.52 9.41 -1.29
N CYS A 173 -5.29 9.31 -0.21
CA CYS A 173 -6.73 9.11 -0.24
C CYS A 173 -7.52 10.37 -0.60
N ASN A 174 -6.94 11.55 -0.43
CA ASN A 174 -7.64 12.82 -0.57
C ASN A 174 -7.93 13.15 -2.04
N GLY A 175 -9.19 13.34 -2.40
CA GLY A 175 -9.59 13.85 -3.71
C GLY A 175 -9.27 15.35 -3.90
N GLN A 176 -9.54 15.87 -5.08
CA GLN A 176 -9.34 17.28 -5.41
C GLN A 176 -10.64 18.06 -5.26
N HIS A 177 -10.61 19.19 -4.54
CA HIS A 177 -11.77 20.05 -4.42
C HIS A 177 -12.01 20.83 -5.72
N ILE A 178 -13.28 20.83 -6.21
CA ILE A 178 -13.64 21.39 -7.53
C ILE A 178 -13.35 22.89 -7.62
N SER A 179 -13.65 23.65 -6.54
CA SER A 179 -13.56 25.11 -6.54
C SER A 179 -12.26 25.63 -5.90
N ALA A 180 -11.43 24.75 -5.34
CA ALA A 180 -10.18 25.11 -4.68
C ALA A 180 -9.14 24.00 -4.90
N PRO A 181 -8.44 24.01 -6.05
CA PRO A 181 -7.52 22.91 -6.42
C PRO A 181 -6.39 22.61 -5.43
N LEU A 182 -6.09 23.57 -4.56
CA LEU A 182 -5.10 23.39 -3.47
C LEU A 182 -5.70 22.80 -2.20
N LYS A 183 -7.02 22.54 -2.17
CA LYS A 183 -7.69 21.89 -1.06
C LYS A 183 -8.13 20.50 -1.45
N HIS A 184 -8.19 19.60 -0.46
CA HIS A 184 -8.68 18.25 -0.66
C HIS A 184 -10.20 18.14 -0.55
N ASP A 185 -10.74 17.08 -1.14
CA ASP A 185 -12.13 16.65 -1.03
C ASP A 185 -12.18 15.19 -0.61
N ASN A 186 -12.67 14.91 0.59
CA ASN A 186 -12.74 13.56 1.16
C ASN A 186 -14.13 12.92 0.99
N SER A 187 -14.98 13.45 0.11
CA SER A 187 -16.35 12.96 -0.10
C SER A 187 -16.42 11.51 -0.60
N ARG A 188 -15.31 10.95 -1.09
CA ARG A 188 -15.21 9.57 -1.57
C ARG A 188 -14.32 8.68 -0.72
N VAL A 189 -13.85 9.17 0.43
CA VAL A 189 -13.01 8.41 1.35
C VAL A 189 -13.87 7.74 2.41
N ILE A 190 -13.70 6.44 2.58
CA ILE A 190 -14.29 5.66 3.65
C ILE A 190 -13.12 5.20 4.53
N ASP A 191 -13.08 5.68 5.76
CA ASP A 191 -12.15 5.18 6.76
C ASP A 191 -12.72 3.89 7.39
N MET A 192 -11.95 2.81 7.26
CA MET A 192 -12.32 1.49 7.77
C MET A 192 -11.14 0.85 8.52
N SER A 193 -10.64 1.54 9.51
CA SER A 193 -9.52 1.07 10.34
C SER A 193 -9.87 -0.20 11.15
N ASP A 194 -11.15 -0.49 11.39
CA ASP A 194 -11.65 -1.78 11.88
C ASP A 194 -13.00 -2.12 11.21
N SER A 195 -12.97 -3.05 10.24
CA SER A 195 -14.15 -3.46 9.46
C SER A 195 -15.27 -4.07 10.30
N ARG A 196 -14.93 -4.73 11.41
CA ARG A 196 -15.91 -5.38 12.31
C ARG A 196 -16.52 -4.41 13.32
N LYS A 197 -16.00 -3.18 13.37
CA LYS A 197 -16.54 -2.05 14.12
C LYS A 197 -17.00 -0.91 13.22
N ALA A 198 -17.00 -1.11 11.90
CA ALA A 198 -17.41 -0.10 10.93
C ALA A 198 -18.89 0.25 11.02
N SER A 199 -19.72 -0.68 11.47
CA SER A 199 -21.03 -0.29 11.94
C SER A 199 -20.88 0.47 13.23
N LEU A 200 -21.71 1.44 13.38
CA LEU A 200 -22.01 2.02 14.68
C LEU A 200 -22.76 0.95 15.54
N GLN A 201 -22.33 -0.34 15.52
CA GLN A 201 -22.87 -1.43 16.33
C GLN A 201 -22.84 -1.10 17.81
N GLU A 202 -21.90 -0.29 18.19
CA GLU A 202 -21.93 0.33 19.48
C GLU A 202 -23.25 1.05 19.77
N PHE A 203 -24.05 1.33 18.74
CA PHE A 203 -25.43 1.82 18.87
C PHE A 203 -26.49 0.73 18.69
N ASP A 204 -26.13 -0.53 18.42
CA ASP A 204 -27.10 -1.62 18.38
C ASP A 204 -27.49 -2.03 19.81
N LEU A 205 -28.78 -1.90 20.06
CA LEU A 205 -29.40 -2.09 21.37
C LEU A 205 -29.72 -3.55 21.72
N THR A 206 -29.44 -4.46 20.78
CA THR A 206 -29.86 -5.87 20.93
C THR A 206 -28.83 -6.71 21.67
N THR A 207 -27.58 -6.27 21.73
CA THR A 207 -26.58 -6.91 22.60
C THR A 207 -26.61 -6.26 23.97
N ALA A 208 -27.32 -6.90 24.92
CA ALA A 208 -27.15 -6.59 26.33
C ALA A 208 -25.67 -6.83 26.65
N ASP A 209 -24.96 -5.75 26.93
CA ASP A 209 -23.61 -5.85 27.45
C ASP A 209 -23.65 -6.47 28.84
N ASN A 210 -23.41 -7.78 28.92
CA ASN A 210 -23.31 -8.51 30.19
C ASN A 210 -21.92 -8.26 30.84
N ASN A 211 -21.28 -7.15 30.52
CA ASN A 211 -19.97 -6.81 31.07
C ASN A 211 -20.14 -6.35 32.53
N THR A 212 -19.83 -7.24 33.44
CA THR A 212 -19.86 -7.05 34.90
C THR A 212 -18.60 -6.37 35.46
N ASP A 213 -17.83 -5.65 34.63
CA ASP A 213 -16.65 -4.94 35.09
C ASP A 213 -17.05 -3.79 36.05
N PRO A 214 -16.74 -3.89 37.36
CA PRO A 214 -17.14 -2.90 38.35
C PRO A 214 -16.44 -1.54 38.19
N TYR A 215 -15.38 -1.47 37.40
CA TYR A 215 -14.62 -0.23 37.12
C TYR A 215 -15.19 0.59 35.96
N ARG A 216 -16.13 0.04 35.17
CA ARG A 216 -16.85 0.75 34.09
C ARG A 216 -18.10 1.49 34.53
N ILE A 217 -18.28 1.71 35.83
CA ILE A 217 -19.47 2.33 36.44
C ILE A 217 -19.77 3.75 35.89
N TYR A 218 -18.82 4.44 35.32
CA TYR A 218 -18.99 5.82 34.87
C TYR A 218 -19.46 6.00 33.41
N TRP A 219 -19.49 4.95 32.61
CA TRP A 219 -19.89 5.02 31.21
C TRP A 219 -20.84 3.85 30.90
N ASP A 220 -22.13 4.04 31.16
CA ASP A 220 -23.17 3.17 30.62
C ASP A 220 -23.30 3.50 29.12
N ASP A 221 -22.34 2.98 28.32
CA ASP A 221 -22.25 3.19 26.89
C ASP A 221 -23.57 2.80 26.21
N ALA A 222 -24.20 1.71 26.63
CA ALA A 222 -25.47 1.24 26.09
C ALA A 222 -26.60 2.25 26.33
N LYS A 223 -26.64 2.87 27.52
CA LYS A 223 -27.65 3.88 27.84
C LYS A 223 -27.41 5.18 27.07
N MET A 224 -26.16 5.64 26.99
CA MET A 224 -25.81 6.83 26.22
C MET A 224 -26.08 6.64 24.74
N LYS A 225 -25.75 5.48 24.21
CA LYS A 225 -26.04 5.09 22.82
C LYS A 225 -27.54 5.10 22.52
N ARG A 226 -28.38 4.53 23.45
CA ARG A 226 -29.83 4.59 23.34
C ARG A 226 -30.34 6.03 23.33
N MET A 227 -29.82 6.87 24.22
CA MET A 227 -30.22 8.27 24.30
C MET A 227 -29.85 9.03 23.04
N LEU A 228 -28.63 8.84 22.50
CA LEU A 228 -28.19 9.46 21.25
C LEU A 228 -29.05 9.00 20.06
N LYS A 229 -29.31 7.69 19.95
CA LYS A 229 -30.19 7.15 18.90
C LYS A 229 -31.59 7.77 18.97
N SER A 230 -32.18 7.82 20.17
CA SER A 230 -33.50 8.43 20.37
C SER A 230 -33.47 9.92 20.03
N TYR A 231 -32.44 10.63 20.49
CA TYR A 231 -32.26 12.04 20.19
C TYR A 231 -32.15 12.33 18.68
N TYR A 232 -31.25 11.64 17.97
CA TYR A 232 -31.09 11.86 16.54
C TYR A 232 -32.33 11.44 15.74
N SER A 233 -33.02 10.38 16.15
CA SER A 233 -34.26 9.95 15.49
C SER A 233 -35.39 10.96 15.70
N ALA A 234 -35.53 11.51 16.89
CA ALA A 234 -36.51 12.57 17.15
C ALA A 234 -36.15 13.84 16.37
N LYS A 235 -34.89 14.27 16.44
CA LYS A 235 -34.43 15.46 15.74
C LYS A 235 -34.55 15.37 14.23
N ALA A 236 -34.34 14.19 13.63
CA ALA A 236 -34.52 13.99 12.20
C ALA A 236 -35.95 14.21 11.71
N ASN A 237 -36.95 13.99 12.59
CA ASN A 237 -38.37 14.24 12.27
C ASN A 237 -38.81 15.68 12.54
N GLU A 238 -38.07 16.40 13.38
CA GLU A 238 -38.43 17.74 13.86
C GLU A 238 -37.66 18.86 13.16
N ILE A 239 -36.47 18.55 12.64
CA ILE A 239 -35.56 19.59 12.14
C ILE A 239 -36.02 20.11 10.77
N ASP A 240 -36.12 21.42 10.66
CA ASP A 240 -36.41 22.10 9.40
C ASP A 240 -35.23 22.01 8.43
N SER A 241 -35.52 21.81 7.14
CA SER A 241 -34.49 21.71 6.11
C SER A 241 -33.63 22.97 5.91
N SER A 242 -34.10 24.12 6.41
CA SER A 242 -33.34 25.38 6.42
C SER A 242 -32.39 25.48 7.62
N SER A 243 -32.48 24.59 8.60
CA SER A 243 -31.59 24.58 9.75
C SER A 243 -30.16 24.25 9.35
N PRO A 244 -29.14 24.96 9.87
CA PRO A 244 -27.74 24.63 9.63
C PRO A 244 -27.33 23.24 10.17
N TYR A 245 -28.11 22.66 11.08
CA TYR A 245 -27.90 21.33 11.65
C TYR A 245 -28.57 20.21 10.82
N TYR A 246 -29.45 20.54 9.87
CA TYR A 246 -30.16 19.57 9.06
C TYR A 246 -29.19 18.59 8.32
N PRO A 247 -28.13 19.06 7.65
CA PRO A 247 -27.19 18.14 6.99
C PRO A 247 -26.49 17.18 7.96
N ILE A 248 -26.18 17.63 9.19
CA ILE A 248 -25.52 16.81 10.22
C ILE A 248 -26.45 15.67 10.65
N ILE A 249 -27.71 15.97 10.93
CA ILE A 249 -28.70 14.98 11.34
C ILE A 249 -28.99 13.97 10.21
N GLN A 250 -29.10 14.44 8.97
CA GLN A 250 -29.32 13.57 7.81
C GLN A 250 -28.10 12.66 7.55
N ASN A 251 -26.89 13.20 7.65
CA ASN A 251 -25.66 12.43 7.47
C ASN A 251 -25.51 11.34 8.55
N GLU A 252 -25.89 11.61 9.79
CA GLU A 252 -25.88 10.59 10.85
C GLU A 252 -26.78 9.41 10.50
N GLN A 253 -28.00 9.67 9.98
CA GLN A 253 -28.90 8.60 9.56
C GLN A 253 -28.37 7.79 8.38
N ILE A 254 -27.73 8.47 7.41
CA ILE A 254 -27.11 7.84 6.24
C ILE A 254 -25.96 6.93 6.71
N LEU A 255 -25.07 7.43 7.57
CA LEU A 255 -23.95 6.66 8.12
C LEU A 255 -24.41 5.44 8.90
N ARG A 256 -25.48 5.59 9.68
CA ARG A 256 -26.06 4.47 10.43
C ARG A 256 -26.60 3.37 9.51
N LYS A 257 -27.36 3.75 8.48
CA LYS A 257 -27.87 2.79 7.47
C LYS A 257 -26.74 2.11 6.71
N PHE A 258 -25.72 2.87 6.39
CA PHE A 258 -24.53 2.36 5.72
C PHE A 258 -23.79 1.33 6.59
N GLY A 259 -23.51 1.66 7.87
CA GLY A 259 -22.93 0.73 8.83
C GLY A 259 -23.75 -0.54 8.99
N GLN A 260 -25.07 -0.43 9.12
CA GLN A 260 -25.97 -1.59 9.18
C GLN A 260 -25.90 -2.46 7.93
N SER A 261 -25.67 -1.87 6.74
CA SER A 261 -25.53 -2.63 5.50
C SER A 261 -24.25 -3.47 5.48
N ILE A 262 -23.15 -2.90 5.99
CA ILE A 262 -21.88 -3.62 6.18
C ILE A 262 -22.07 -4.77 7.16
N ASP A 263 -22.65 -4.53 8.33
CA ASP A 263 -22.89 -5.56 9.34
C ASP A 263 -23.78 -6.67 8.82
N ASN A 264 -24.87 -6.31 8.15
CA ASN A 264 -25.76 -7.29 7.57
C ASN A 264 -25.08 -8.18 6.53
N ARG A 265 -24.10 -7.65 5.84
CA ARG A 265 -23.27 -8.42 4.91
C ARG A 265 -22.31 -9.32 5.67
N LEU A 266 -21.55 -8.76 6.62
CA LEU A 266 -20.47 -9.45 7.32
C LEU A 266 -20.97 -10.48 8.35
N LYS A 267 -22.14 -10.31 8.92
CA LYS A 267 -22.71 -11.30 9.88
C LYS A 267 -22.89 -12.71 9.28
N ASN A 268 -23.01 -12.79 7.95
CA ASN A 268 -23.14 -14.06 7.25
C ASN A 268 -21.77 -14.71 6.95
N TYR A 269 -20.68 -14.03 7.28
CA TYR A 269 -19.32 -14.52 7.06
C TYR A 269 -18.58 -14.60 8.39
N THR A 270 -18.28 -15.83 8.81
CA THR A 270 -17.38 -16.04 9.94
C THR A 270 -15.99 -15.56 9.53
N GLU A 271 -15.31 -14.86 10.43
CA GLU A 271 -13.93 -14.45 10.19
C GLU A 271 -13.03 -15.67 9.98
N PRO A 272 -12.30 -15.76 8.85
CA PRO A 272 -11.42 -16.90 8.61
C PRO A 272 -10.29 -16.96 9.63
N SER A 273 -10.06 -18.16 10.20
CA SER A 273 -9.00 -18.37 11.20
C SER A 273 -7.61 -17.97 10.69
N ARG A 274 -7.36 -18.15 9.38
CA ARG A 274 -6.11 -17.74 8.74
C ARG A 274 -5.89 -16.24 8.77
N LEU A 275 -6.94 -15.43 8.57
CA LEU A 275 -6.85 -13.98 8.65
C LEU A 275 -6.75 -13.52 10.11
N LYS A 276 -7.51 -14.16 11.00
CA LYS A 276 -7.43 -13.87 12.43
C LYS A 276 -6.01 -14.09 12.97
N ALA A 277 -5.33 -15.15 12.56
CA ALA A 277 -3.97 -15.45 12.97
C ALA A 277 -2.92 -14.39 12.57
N LEU A 278 -3.23 -13.49 11.62
CA LEU A 278 -2.31 -12.43 11.21
C LEU A 278 -2.19 -11.30 12.24
N TYR A 279 -3.20 -11.11 13.08
CA TYR A 279 -3.24 -9.99 14.05
C TYR A 279 -3.56 -10.44 15.48
N ASP A 280 -4.02 -11.67 15.68
CA ASP A 280 -4.28 -12.25 17.01
C ASP A 280 -2.92 -12.67 17.61
N TYR A 281 -2.31 -11.74 18.32
CA TYR A 281 -0.96 -11.87 18.84
C TYR A 281 -0.95 -12.82 20.04
N ASP A 282 -0.44 -14.02 19.88
CA ASP A 282 0.00 -14.85 20.99
C ASP A 282 1.46 -14.50 21.31
N PHE A 283 1.69 -13.85 22.45
CA PHE A 283 3.03 -13.49 22.94
C PHE A 283 3.97 -14.71 23.13
N SER A 284 3.43 -15.91 23.07
CA SER A 284 4.20 -17.17 23.14
C SER A 284 4.78 -17.61 21.80
N SER A 285 4.37 -17.02 20.67
CA SER A 285 4.86 -17.37 19.34
C SER A 285 5.97 -16.42 18.92
N GLU A 286 7.06 -16.97 18.37
CA GLU A 286 8.14 -16.19 17.74
C GLU A 286 7.70 -15.53 16.40
N ASN A 287 6.41 -15.42 16.15
CA ASN A 287 5.87 -14.80 14.95
C ASN A 287 6.12 -13.29 14.97
N LEU A 288 6.95 -12.84 14.05
CA LEU A 288 7.29 -11.45 13.81
C LEU A 288 6.16 -10.66 13.12
N ASN A 289 4.95 -11.19 13.08
CA ASN A 289 3.82 -10.58 12.40
C ASN A 289 3.54 -9.17 12.94
N ASN A 290 3.50 -8.20 12.06
CA ASN A 290 2.98 -6.89 12.42
C ASN A 290 1.45 -6.98 12.49
N ALA A 291 0.92 -7.03 13.71
CA ALA A 291 -0.52 -7.14 13.96
C ALA A 291 -1.33 -6.03 13.28
N SER A 292 -0.79 -4.81 13.19
CA SER A 292 -1.44 -3.70 12.48
C SER A 292 -1.58 -3.98 10.98
N PHE A 293 -0.54 -4.50 10.32
CA PHE A 293 -0.64 -4.89 8.91
C PHE A 293 -1.58 -6.08 8.72
N GLY A 294 -1.50 -7.09 9.60
CA GLY A 294 -2.42 -8.22 9.58
C GLY A 294 -3.88 -7.82 9.71
N GLN A 295 -4.18 -6.83 10.56
CA GLN A 295 -5.51 -6.27 10.70
C GLN A 295 -5.96 -5.53 9.43
N GLN A 296 -5.09 -4.80 8.75
CA GLN A 296 -5.40 -4.17 7.47
C GLN A 296 -5.73 -5.21 6.39
N ILE A 297 -5.02 -6.34 6.35
CA ILE A 297 -5.33 -7.45 5.43
C ILE A 297 -6.71 -8.04 5.73
N ARG A 298 -7.06 -8.24 6.99
CA ARG A 298 -8.40 -8.69 7.39
C ARG A 298 -9.47 -7.67 7.00
N ASN A 299 -9.22 -6.37 7.24
CA ASN A 299 -10.12 -5.31 6.85
C ASN A 299 -10.31 -5.24 5.33
N LEU A 300 -9.23 -5.48 4.54
CA LEU A 300 -9.31 -5.56 3.08
C LEU A 300 -10.21 -6.71 2.61
N TYR A 301 -10.08 -7.89 3.23
CA TYR A 301 -10.95 -9.02 2.95
C TYR A 301 -12.43 -8.67 3.21
N ASP A 302 -12.75 -8.12 4.37
CA ASP A 302 -14.10 -7.70 4.72
C ASP A 302 -14.63 -6.60 3.79
N ALA A 303 -13.78 -5.63 3.40
CA ALA A 303 -14.14 -4.58 2.45
C ALA A 303 -14.43 -5.16 1.06
N ILE A 304 -13.69 -6.17 0.61
CA ILE A 304 -13.96 -6.87 -0.66
C ILE A 304 -15.33 -7.58 -0.60
N LEU A 305 -15.66 -8.25 0.50
CA LEU A 305 -16.99 -8.86 0.67
C LEU A 305 -18.14 -7.84 0.66
N CYS A 306 -17.83 -6.58 0.95
CA CYS A 306 -18.75 -5.45 0.94
C CYS A 306 -18.55 -4.52 -0.28
N GLN A 307 -17.82 -4.94 -1.30
CA GLN A 307 -17.40 -4.07 -2.41
C GLN A 307 -18.57 -3.34 -3.09
N ASP A 308 -19.68 -4.00 -3.26
CA ASP A 308 -20.91 -3.43 -3.82
C ASP A 308 -21.54 -2.38 -2.89
N VAL A 309 -21.62 -2.66 -1.59
CA VAL A 309 -22.12 -1.74 -0.56
C VAL A 309 -21.22 -0.50 -0.45
N LEU A 310 -19.92 -0.72 -0.48
CA LEU A 310 -18.90 0.34 -0.39
C LEU A 310 -18.74 1.10 -1.71
N ASN A 311 -19.23 0.60 -2.83
CA ASN A 311 -18.86 1.06 -4.18
C ASN A 311 -17.34 1.22 -4.33
N MET A 312 -16.59 0.27 -3.76
CA MET A 312 -15.13 0.35 -3.65
C MET A 312 -14.46 0.06 -4.99
N GLY A 313 -13.55 0.94 -5.39
CA GLY A 313 -12.64 0.72 -6.52
C GLY A 313 -11.17 0.83 -6.13
N ILE A 314 -10.89 1.40 -4.95
CA ILE A 314 -9.53 1.61 -4.46
C ILE A 314 -9.49 1.25 -2.98
N ALA A 315 -8.42 0.57 -2.56
CA ALA A 315 -8.07 0.35 -1.15
C ALA A 315 -6.68 0.89 -0.86
N SER A 316 -6.50 1.51 0.30
CA SER A 316 -5.22 2.07 0.75
C SER A 316 -4.77 1.39 2.03
N LEU A 317 -3.58 0.81 1.98
CA LEU A 317 -2.88 0.19 3.09
C LEU A 317 -1.53 0.87 3.31
N ASP A 318 -1.01 0.75 4.51
CA ASP A 318 0.35 1.18 4.85
C ASP A 318 1.08 0.13 5.69
N TYR A 319 2.38 0.08 5.55
CA TYR A 319 3.24 -0.71 6.40
C TYR A 319 4.54 0.06 6.65
N GLY A 320 4.66 0.69 7.81
CA GLY A 320 5.80 1.50 8.19
C GLY A 320 7.02 0.73 8.69
N GLY A 321 8.08 1.47 9.03
CA GLY A 321 9.28 0.93 9.67
C GLY A 321 10.26 0.25 8.70
N TRP A 322 10.34 0.74 7.45
CA TRP A 322 11.30 0.27 6.44
C TRP A 322 12.62 1.04 6.47
N ASP A 323 12.76 2.00 7.37
CA ASP A 323 13.98 2.78 7.53
C ASP A 323 15.11 1.95 8.18
N SER A 324 15.83 1.22 7.33
CA SER A 324 16.77 0.15 7.71
C SER A 324 18.23 0.59 7.69
N HIS A 325 18.57 1.63 8.47
CA HIS A 325 19.97 2.02 8.65
C HIS A 325 20.79 0.99 9.45
N LYS A 326 20.14 0.11 10.20
CA LYS A 326 20.76 -0.89 11.08
C LYS A 326 19.94 -2.17 11.12
N ARG A 327 20.56 -3.29 11.54
CA ARG A 327 19.89 -4.59 11.80
C ARG A 327 19.21 -5.21 10.60
N THR A 328 19.74 -5.00 9.41
CA THR A 328 19.01 -5.23 8.17
C THR A 328 18.55 -6.65 7.97
N PRO A 329 19.31 -7.75 8.02
CA PRO A 329 18.75 -8.99 7.52
C PRO A 329 17.48 -9.43 8.26
N SER A 330 17.55 -9.56 9.58
CA SER A 330 16.40 -10.06 10.37
C SER A 330 15.18 -9.14 10.29
N TRP A 331 15.40 -7.82 10.33
CA TRP A 331 14.34 -6.84 10.32
C TRP A 331 13.62 -6.76 8.97
N ILE A 332 14.37 -6.56 7.89
CA ILE A 332 13.79 -6.47 6.53
C ILE A 332 13.20 -7.80 6.10
N GLU A 333 13.89 -8.92 6.34
CA GLU A 333 13.40 -10.24 5.97
C GLU A 333 12.11 -10.61 6.71
N GLY A 334 11.97 -10.22 7.97
CA GLY A 334 10.73 -10.39 8.73
C GLY A 334 9.59 -9.63 8.08
N LYS A 335 9.78 -8.36 7.76
CA LYS A 335 8.76 -7.54 7.09
C LYS A 335 8.41 -8.04 5.69
N LEU A 336 9.39 -8.46 4.90
CA LEU A 336 9.17 -9.07 3.59
C LEU A 336 8.40 -10.39 3.71
N GLN A 337 8.68 -11.17 4.75
CA GLN A 337 7.94 -12.38 5.06
C GLN A 337 6.49 -12.08 5.45
N ASP A 338 6.24 -11.05 6.28
CA ASP A 338 4.88 -10.62 6.65
C ASP A 338 4.03 -10.26 5.42
N LEU A 339 4.64 -9.62 4.41
CA LEU A 339 3.97 -9.29 3.16
C LEU A 339 3.75 -10.54 2.28
N PHE A 340 4.82 -11.30 2.03
CA PHE A 340 4.95 -12.19 0.89
C PHE A 340 5.21 -13.66 1.26
N GLY A 341 5.31 -13.97 2.55
CA GLY A 341 5.54 -15.33 3.02
C GLY A 341 4.31 -16.22 2.83
N SER A 342 4.57 -17.53 2.67
CA SER A 342 3.50 -18.53 2.70
C SER A 342 2.84 -18.54 4.08
N GLY A 343 1.52 -18.41 4.12
CA GLY A 343 0.76 -18.31 5.37
C GLY A 343 0.66 -16.89 5.95
N GLN A 344 1.30 -15.89 5.32
CA GLN A 344 1.31 -14.51 5.77
C GLN A 344 0.34 -13.62 4.96
N GLY A 345 0.42 -12.31 5.09
CA GLY A 345 -0.50 -11.29 4.61
C GLY A 345 -1.22 -11.59 3.28
N PHE A 346 -0.59 -11.30 2.15
CA PHE A 346 -1.24 -11.47 0.85
C PHE A 346 -1.52 -12.93 0.48
N TYR A 347 -0.69 -13.88 0.92
CA TYR A 347 -1.02 -15.30 0.77
C TYR A 347 -2.36 -15.64 1.42
N SER A 348 -2.55 -15.22 2.66
CA SER A 348 -3.77 -15.50 3.42
C SER A 348 -4.99 -14.84 2.78
N LEU A 349 -4.87 -13.58 2.36
CA LEU A 349 -5.91 -12.88 1.61
C LEU A 349 -6.33 -13.65 0.34
N TYR A 350 -5.35 -14.00 -0.51
CA TYR A 350 -5.62 -14.71 -1.76
C TYR A 350 -6.29 -16.06 -1.51
N LYS A 351 -5.83 -16.81 -0.51
CA LYS A 351 -6.40 -18.11 -0.17
C LYS A 351 -7.86 -18.02 0.30
N GLU A 352 -8.21 -17.00 1.02
CA GLU A 352 -9.59 -16.81 1.43
C GLU A 352 -10.47 -16.28 0.27
N LEU A 353 -9.94 -15.39 -0.58
CA LEU A 353 -10.66 -14.92 -1.76
C LEU A 353 -10.87 -16.02 -2.80
N GLU A 354 -9.92 -16.95 -2.98
CA GLU A 354 -10.09 -18.14 -3.83
C GLU A 354 -11.35 -18.95 -3.45
N LEU A 355 -11.74 -18.93 -2.16
CA LEU A 355 -12.89 -19.67 -1.66
C LEU A 355 -14.23 -18.95 -1.80
N VAL A 356 -14.24 -17.61 -1.62
CA VAL A 356 -15.49 -16.86 -1.46
C VAL A 356 -15.77 -15.85 -2.57
N ALA A 357 -14.74 -15.37 -3.25
CA ALA A 357 -14.83 -14.35 -4.29
C ALA A 357 -13.71 -14.51 -5.35
N PRO A 358 -13.56 -15.69 -5.99
CA PRO A 358 -12.44 -15.96 -6.91
C PRO A 358 -12.35 -14.96 -8.06
N ASP A 359 -13.48 -14.49 -8.57
CA ASP A 359 -13.53 -13.54 -9.69
C ASP A 359 -12.86 -12.20 -9.41
N ILE A 360 -12.70 -11.82 -8.14
CA ILE A 360 -12.01 -10.58 -7.80
C ILE A 360 -10.51 -10.66 -8.08
N LEU A 361 -9.91 -11.85 -8.00
CA LEU A 361 -8.48 -12.04 -8.22
C LEU A 361 -8.06 -11.70 -9.65
N ASP A 362 -8.98 -11.87 -10.61
CA ASP A 362 -8.75 -11.49 -12.01
C ASP A 362 -8.91 -9.98 -12.26
N LYS A 363 -9.46 -9.26 -11.30
CA LYS A 363 -9.80 -7.84 -11.40
C LYS A 363 -9.12 -6.99 -10.33
N MET A 364 -8.29 -7.59 -9.50
CA MET A 364 -7.54 -6.92 -8.44
C MET A 364 -6.07 -6.80 -8.83
N ILE A 365 -5.52 -5.59 -8.65
CA ILE A 365 -4.08 -5.35 -8.74
C ILE A 365 -3.59 -4.72 -7.45
N ILE A 366 -2.38 -5.07 -7.03
CA ILE A 366 -1.73 -4.58 -5.82
C ILE A 366 -0.46 -3.86 -6.24
N LEU A 367 -0.34 -2.58 -5.92
CA LEU A 367 0.89 -1.82 -6.03
C LEU A 367 1.60 -1.82 -4.68
N VAL A 368 2.87 -2.19 -4.67
CA VAL A 368 3.75 -2.12 -3.50
C VAL A 368 4.90 -1.18 -3.81
N SER A 369 4.99 -0.06 -3.09
CA SER A 369 6.00 0.96 -3.34
C SER A 369 6.38 1.71 -2.06
N GLY A 370 7.56 2.31 -2.04
CA GLY A 370 8.01 3.24 -1.00
C GLY A 370 8.31 4.62 -1.59
N GLU A 371 8.53 5.59 -0.73
CA GLU A 371 8.72 6.99 -1.10
C GLU A 371 10.05 7.26 -1.80
N PHE A 372 11.08 6.44 -1.52
CA PHE A 372 12.39 6.46 -2.17
C PHE A 372 13.11 5.11 -1.96
N GLY A 373 14.29 4.95 -2.55
CA GLY A 373 15.10 3.74 -2.42
C GLY A 373 16.23 3.83 -1.42
N ARG A 374 17.12 2.85 -1.49
CA ARG A 374 18.32 2.77 -0.66
C ARG A 374 19.57 2.87 -1.52
N GLN A 375 20.68 3.25 -0.89
CA GLN A 375 21.98 3.30 -1.55
C GLN A 375 22.41 1.94 -2.07
N LEU A 376 23.30 1.97 -3.06
CA LEU A 376 23.85 0.76 -3.69
C LEU A 376 24.59 -0.12 -2.71
N ALA A 377 25.46 0.47 -1.90
CA ALA A 377 26.30 -0.24 -0.94
C ALA A 377 25.72 -0.20 0.47
N SER A 378 26.18 -1.10 1.31
CA SER A 378 25.94 -1.08 2.75
C SER A 378 26.60 0.12 3.41
N ASN A 379 26.03 0.61 4.51
CA ASN A 379 26.53 1.79 5.24
C ASN A 379 27.50 1.48 6.40
N GLY A 380 27.99 0.27 6.53
CA GLY A 380 28.89 -0.12 7.62
C GLY A 380 28.23 -0.34 8.99
N SER A 381 26.90 -0.13 9.10
CA SER A 381 26.10 -0.39 10.32
C SER A 381 25.14 -1.57 10.14
N ASN A 382 25.44 -2.48 9.23
CA ASN A 382 24.62 -3.60 8.81
C ASN A 382 23.28 -3.17 8.20
N GLY A 383 23.24 -2.02 7.54
CA GLY A 383 22.09 -1.44 6.88
C GLY A 383 22.45 -0.74 5.60
N THR A 384 21.53 0.07 5.10
CA THR A 384 21.70 0.95 3.95
C THR A 384 21.15 2.33 4.25
N ASP A 385 21.79 3.38 3.71
CA ASP A 385 21.29 4.74 3.86
C ASP A 385 20.27 5.09 2.78
N HIS A 386 19.58 6.22 2.93
CA HIS A 386 18.60 6.70 1.96
C HIS A 386 19.22 6.91 0.60
N GLY A 387 18.55 6.41 -0.43
CA GLY A 387 18.85 6.60 -1.83
C GLY A 387 17.67 7.21 -2.59
N THR A 388 17.79 7.35 -3.91
CA THR A 388 16.75 7.95 -4.75
C THR A 388 16.00 6.91 -5.58
N GLY A 389 16.69 6.15 -6.40
CA GLY A 389 16.09 5.10 -7.23
C GLY A 389 15.66 3.88 -6.43
N ASN A 390 14.52 3.30 -6.80
CA ASN A 390 13.95 2.13 -6.14
C ASN A 390 13.35 1.16 -7.15
N SER A 391 12.79 0.07 -6.64
CA SER A 391 11.89 -0.80 -7.39
C SER A 391 10.46 -0.67 -6.85
N MET A 392 9.49 -0.99 -7.71
CA MET A 392 8.09 -1.16 -7.35
C MET A 392 7.62 -2.53 -7.81
N LEU A 393 6.65 -3.10 -7.10
CA LEU A 393 6.00 -4.34 -7.51
C LEU A 393 4.54 -4.06 -7.86
N LEU A 394 4.10 -4.53 -9.02
CA LEU A 394 2.68 -4.58 -9.37
C LEU A 394 2.28 -6.06 -9.49
N ILE A 395 1.27 -6.48 -8.72
CA ILE A 395 0.91 -7.89 -8.54
C ILE A 395 -0.57 -8.08 -8.86
N GLY A 396 -0.93 -9.09 -9.64
CA GLY A 396 -2.31 -9.45 -9.95
C GLY A 396 -2.44 -10.24 -11.22
N ASN A 397 -3.56 -10.95 -11.41
CA ASN A 397 -3.79 -11.75 -12.62
C ASN A 397 -3.95 -10.88 -13.88
N SER A 398 -4.37 -9.62 -13.74
CA SER A 398 -4.43 -8.63 -14.83
C SER A 398 -3.08 -7.98 -15.14
N VAL A 399 -2.02 -8.30 -14.39
CA VAL A 399 -0.69 -7.76 -14.61
C VAL A 399 0.07 -8.60 -15.63
N LYS A 400 0.69 -7.97 -16.60
CA LYS A 400 1.66 -8.63 -17.46
C LYS A 400 2.97 -8.75 -16.70
N GLY A 401 3.26 -9.95 -16.19
CA GLY A 401 4.51 -10.22 -15.49
C GLY A 401 5.74 -9.96 -16.36
N GLY A 402 6.76 -9.40 -15.74
CA GLY A 402 8.00 -9.04 -16.43
C GLY A 402 8.92 -8.21 -15.56
N VAL A 403 10.14 -8.07 -16.01
CA VAL A 403 11.14 -7.14 -15.47
C VAL A 403 11.14 -5.90 -16.38
N TYR A 404 10.79 -4.77 -15.82
CA TYR A 404 10.71 -3.49 -16.51
C TYR A 404 11.82 -2.57 -15.99
N GLY A 405 12.73 -2.20 -16.88
CA GLY A 405 13.98 -1.53 -16.53
C GLY A 405 15.10 -2.51 -16.17
N ASP A 406 16.35 -2.06 -16.28
CA ASP A 406 17.51 -2.89 -15.99
C ASP A 406 17.64 -3.12 -14.48
N MET A 407 17.43 -4.36 -14.04
CA MET A 407 17.47 -4.71 -12.61
C MET A 407 18.89 -4.62 -12.03
N PHE A 408 19.90 -4.92 -12.83
CA PHE A 408 21.30 -5.01 -12.42
C PHE A 408 22.21 -4.32 -13.44
N PRO A 409 22.12 -2.99 -13.58
CA PRO A 409 22.79 -2.28 -14.67
C PRO A 409 24.31 -2.31 -14.51
N LEU A 410 25.00 -2.76 -15.55
CA LEU A 410 26.49 -2.79 -15.57
C LEU A 410 27.12 -1.42 -15.33
N SER A 411 26.38 -0.33 -15.56
CA SER A 411 26.84 1.03 -15.24
C SER A 411 27.15 1.23 -13.75
N GLU A 412 26.57 0.42 -12.86
CA GLU A 412 26.85 0.47 -11.41
C GLU A 412 28.22 -0.12 -11.04
N LEU A 413 28.89 -0.84 -11.95
CA LEU A 413 30.27 -1.29 -11.74
C LEU A 413 31.30 -0.17 -11.86
N GLY A 414 30.91 0.96 -12.44
CA GLY A 414 31.82 2.06 -12.71
C GLY A 414 32.54 1.94 -14.05
N GLY A 415 33.36 2.92 -14.36
CA GLY A 415 34.15 2.99 -15.61
C GLY A 415 34.30 4.42 -16.08
N ASN A 416 35.10 4.63 -17.17
CA ASN A 416 35.53 5.95 -17.62
C ASN A 416 34.45 6.94 -18.04
N ASN A 417 33.19 6.47 -18.23
CA ASN A 417 32.06 7.31 -18.65
C ASN A 417 30.88 7.26 -17.66
N ASN A 418 31.07 6.66 -16.49
CA ASN A 418 29.99 6.50 -15.51
C ASN A 418 30.03 7.63 -14.45
N ASP A 419 28.86 8.07 -14.07
CA ASP A 419 28.70 9.04 -12.99
C ASP A 419 29.02 8.36 -11.65
N PRO A 420 30.08 8.83 -10.92
CA PRO A 420 30.52 8.18 -9.69
C PRO A 420 29.43 8.02 -8.63
N GLN A 421 28.45 8.93 -8.60
CA GLN A 421 27.37 8.88 -7.63
C GLN A 421 26.42 7.67 -7.81
N TYR A 422 26.58 6.88 -8.88
CA TYR A 422 25.76 5.70 -9.16
C TYR A 422 26.61 4.43 -9.33
N THR A 423 27.76 4.34 -8.67
CA THR A 423 28.64 3.17 -8.77
C THR A 423 28.95 2.57 -7.41
N PHE A 424 29.11 1.24 -7.32
CA PHE A 424 29.43 0.53 -6.08
C PHE A 424 30.73 1.03 -5.41
N ALA A 425 31.70 1.45 -6.19
CA ALA A 425 32.99 1.88 -5.68
C ALA A 425 32.95 3.21 -4.91
N GLN A 426 31.90 3.99 -5.06
CA GLN A 426 31.73 5.29 -4.42
C GLN A 426 30.84 5.18 -3.20
N SER A 427 31.34 5.57 -2.03
CA SER A 427 30.54 5.65 -0.81
C SER A 427 29.37 6.62 -0.97
N GLY A 428 28.20 6.23 -0.51
CA GLY A 428 26.98 7.03 -0.62
C GLY A 428 26.33 7.02 -2.01
N SER A 429 26.76 6.13 -2.91
CA SER A 429 26.19 6.02 -4.25
C SER A 429 24.74 5.54 -4.26
N ASP A 430 23.98 6.09 -5.17
CA ASP A 430 22.56 5.78 -5.34
C ASP A 430 22.32 4.76 -6.45
N ILE A 431 21.13 4.16 -6.40
CA ILE A 431 20.49 3.58 -7.57
C ILE A 431 19.99 4.73 -8.44
N LYS A 432 20.35 4.72 -9.73
CA LYS A 432 19.94 5.77 -10.66
C LYS A 432 18.42 5.67 -10.94
N GLY A 433 17.67 6.73 -10.64
CA GLY A 433 16.28 6.83 -11.04
C GLY A 433 16.16 7.12 -12.55
N LEU A 434 15.57 6.22 -13.32
CA LEU A 434 15.44 6.31 -14.77
C LEU A 434 13.98 6.34 -15.24
N THR A 435 13.06 5.82 -14.45
CA THR A 435 11.63 5.79 -14.76
C THR A 435 10.84 6.49 -13.65
N SER A 436 10.08 7.52 -14.01
CA SER A 436 9.21 8.18 -13.02
C SER A 436 8.09 7.25 -12.57
N MET A 437 7.81 7.21 -11.26
CA MET A 437 6.64 6.51 -10.72
C MET A 437 5.33 7.04 -11.32
N GLN A 438 5.29 8.29 -11.81
CA GLN A 438 4.13 8.87 -12.52
C GLN A 438 3.74 8.04 -13.74
N GLN A 439 4.70 7.44 -14.44
CA GLN A 439 4.44 6.58 -15.60
C GLN A 439 3.62 5.35 -15.18
N VAL A 440 3.96 4.75 -14.03
CA VAL A 440 3.24 3.58 -13.47
C VAL A 440 1.84 3.98 -12.98
N TYR A 441 1.75 5.10 -12.25
CA TYR A 441 0.46 5.60 -11.73
C TYR A 441 -0.51 5.96 -12.86
N ALA A 442 -0.01 6.47 -13.98
CA ALA A 442 -0.81 6.75 -15.17
C ALA A 442 -1.40 5.48 -15.79
N GLN A 443 -0.63 4.38 -15.87
CA GLN A 443 -1.13 3.10 -16.37
C GLN A 443 -2.21 2.53 -15.45
N ILE A 444 -1.99 2.56 -14.13
CA ILE A 444 -3.00 2.14 -13.14
C ILE A 444 -4.26 2.99 -13.27
N SER A 445 -4.10 4.30 -13.45
CA SER A 445 -5.23 5.22 -13.59
C SER A 445 -6.07 4.89 -14.83
N ASN A 446 -5.43 4.69 -15.97
CA ASN A 446 -6.12 4.32 -17.20
C ASN A 446 -6.74 2.91 -17.13
N TRP A 447 -6.12 1.98 -16.40
CA TRP A 447 -6.68 0.65 -16.20
C TRP A 447 -7.99 0.69 -15.38
N LEU A 448 -8.03 1.46 -14.29
CA LEU A 448 -9.22 1.58 -13.45
C LEU A 448 -10.29 2.47 -14.07
N SER A 449 -9.88 3.60 -14.67
CA SER A 449 -10.74 4.60 -15.30
C SER A 449 -10.13 5.04 -16.63
N PRO A 450 -10.55 4.49 -17.76
CA PRO A 450 -9.96 4.78 -19.06
C PRO A 450 -9.86 6.28 -19.35
N THR A 451 -8.73 6.70 -19.90
CA THR A 451 -8.39 8.10 -20.25
C THR A 451 -8.23 9.07 -19.07
N SER A 452 -8.20 8.57 -17.84
CA SER A 452 -8.10 9.43 -16.64
C SER A 452 -6.68 9.87 -16.26
N ALA A 453 -5.65 9.27 -16.86
CA ALA A 453 -4.24 9.47 -16.44
C ALA A 453 -3.85 10.95 -16.30
N ASN A 454 -4.19 11.81 -17.27
CA ASN A 454 -3.85 13.24 -17.22
C ASN A 454 -4.54 14.02 -16.10
N LEU A 455 -5.71 13.58 -15.69
CA LEU A 455 -6.49 14.21 -14.60
C LEU A 455 -6.01 13.71 -13.23
N VAL A 456 -5.53 12.46 -13.17
CA VAL A 456 -5.08 11.82 -11.93
C VAL A 456 -3.60 12.12 -11.66
N VAL A 457 -2.76 12.06 -12.68
CA VAL A 457 -1.30 12.24 -12.60
C VAL A 457 -0.88 13.32 -13.60
N PRO A 458 -0.95 14.59 -13.24
CA PRO A 458 -0.58 15.68 -14.14
C PRO A 458 0.87 15.55 -14.64
N ASN A 459 1.10 15.82 -15.93
CA ASN A 459 2.42 15.82 -16.58
C ASN A 459 3.12 14.45 -16.64
N TRP A 460 2.42 13.33 -16.40
CA TRP A 460 3.04 11.99 -16.45
C TRP A 460 3.71 11.71 -17.82
N ASN A 461 3.11 12.16 -18.92
CA ASN A 461 3.58 11.92 -20.27
C ASN A 461 4.90 12.64 -20.63
N SER A 462 5.26 13.66 -19.87
CA SER A 462 6.55 14.38 -19.97
C SER A 462 7.56 13.95 -18.92
N SER A 463 7.19 13.03 -18.01
CA SER A 463 8.10 12.51 -16.99
C SER A 463 9.07 11.49 -17.60
N ILE A 464 10.22 11.31 -16.94
CA ILE A 464 11.28 10.43 -17.45
C ILE A 464 10.82 8.96 -17.56
N MET A 465 11.32 8.29 -18.59
CA MET A 465 11.15 6.86 -18.85
C MET A 465 12.48 6.26 -19.27
N GLU A 466 12.87 5.14 -18.68
CA GLU A 466 14.07 4.41 -19.07
C GLU A 466 13.97 3.93 -20.53
N LYS A 467 15.07 4.08 -21.27
CA LYS A 467 15.10 3.70 -22.68
C LYS A 467 14.84 2.20 -22.84
N GLY A 468 13.90 1.86 -23.70
CA GLY A 468 13.52 0.47 -23.99
C GLY A 468 12.45 -0.08 -23.04
N VAL A 469 12.03 0.66 -22.02
CA VAL A 469 10.88 0.29 -21.17
C VAL A 469 9.59 0.74 -21.85
N ASP A 470 8.64 -0.18 -21.96
CA ASP A 470 7.28 0.10 -22.44
C ASP A 470 6.27 -0.39 -21.40
N LEU A 471 5.53 0.54 -20.81
CA LEU A 471 4.51 0.26 -19.81
C LEU A 471 3.08 0.22 -20.37
N ASN A 472 2.89 0.44 -21.68
CA ASN A 472 1.55 0.52 -22.28
C ASN A 472 0.77 -0.80 -22.18
N LEU A 473 1.47 -1.93 -22.10
CA LEU A 473 0.88 -3.26 -21.95
C LEU A 473 1.04 -3.83 -20.55
N LEU A 474 1.41 -3.01 -19.56
CA LEU A 474 1.63 -3.44 -18.19
C LEU A 474 0.40 -4.12 -17.57
N LEU A 475 -0.80 -3.66 -17.95
CA LEU A 475 -2.07 -4.14 -17.44
C LEU A 475 -2.98 -4.59 -18.60
N SER A 476 -3.55 -5.78 -18.47
CA SER A 476 -4.61 -6.25 -19.38
C SER A 476 -5.91 -5.49 -19.12
N SER A 477 -6.67 -5.27 -20.17
CA SER A 477 -7.90 -4.47 -20.17
C SER A 477 -9.03 -5.07 -19.30
#